data_ba8f75658e995d5636a457fb083d6b77
#
_entry.id   ba8f75658e995d5636a457fb083d6b77
#
_cell.length_a   1.000
_cell.length_b   1.000
_cell.length_c   1.000
_cell.angle_alpha   90.00
_cell.angle_beta   90.00
_cell.angle_gamma   90.00
#
_symmetry.space_group_name_H-M   'P 1'
#
loop_
_entity.id
_entity.type
_entity.pdbx_description
1 polymer ?
#
loop_
_entity_poly.entity_id
_entity_poly.type
_entity_poly.pdbx_seq_one_letter_code
_entity_poly.pdbx_strand_id
1 'polypeptide(L)'
;MLEKMSDFFEARLDGYDEHMMTNIESADEFYPFTAKQLPTMENCHILDLGCGTGLELQEYYPLNPSAKVTGIDLSQGMLSALKKKFADKDITLICDSYFDVPFGVSLFDGAVSVESLHHFTKEEKLPLYSKLHRALKDDGYFVLTDYFSLSDEEEQMHRQNLIALKVEQEITDGAFYHYDTPLTVKHESEALLEAGFSSVEVLKNWGATYTIKAVK
;
A
#
# COMPACT_ATOMS: atom_id res chain seq x y z
N MET A 1 -5.01 -23.37 1.75
CA MET A 1 -4.35 -23.13 3.05
C MET A 1 -3.86 -21.70 3.05
N LEU A 2 -4.09 -20.95 4.14
CA LEU A 2 -3.56 -19.60 4.26
C LEU A 2 -2.03 -19.65 4.39
N GLU A 3 -1.34 -18.82 3.63
CA GLU A 3 0.13 -18.64 3.72
C GLU A 3 0.43 -17.37 4.51
N LYS A 4 1.51 -17.34 5.29
CA LYS A 4 1.97 -16.07 5.89
C LYS A 4 2.32 -15.09 4.78
N MET A 5 2.00 -13.82 4.98
CA MET A 5 2.12 -12.80 3.93
C MET A 5 3.56 -12.67 3.41
N SER A 6 4.56 -12.66 4.30
CA SER A 6 5.97 -12.65 3.91
C SER A 6 6.36 -13.84 3.03
N ASP A 7 5.93 -15.05 3.42
CA ASP A 7 6.27 -16.28 2.69
C ASP A 7 5.58 -16.33 1.33
N PHE A 8 4.33 -15.84 1.26
CA PHE A 8 3.57 -15.75 0.01
C PHE A 8 4.29 -14.89 -1.03
N PHE A 9 4.71 -13.69 -0.67
CA PHE A 9 5.39 -12.77 -1.59
C PHE A 9 6.81 -13.20 -1.91
N GLU A 10 7.55 -13.74 -0.93
CA GLU A 10 8.90 -14.27 -1.16
C GLU A 10 8.91 -15.43 -2.18
N ALA A 11 7.92 -16.34 -2.10
CA ALA A 11 7.80 -17.48 -3.00
C ALA A 11 7.38 -17.09 -4.44
N ARG A 12 6.83 -15.88 -4.64
CA ARG A 12 6.31 -15.41 -5.94
C ARG A 12 7.13 -14.30 -6.58
N LEU A 13 8.31 -14.03 -6.06
CA LEU A 13 9.20 -12.98 -6.56
C LEU A 13 9.53 -13.16 -8.05
N ASP A 14 9.84 -14.39 -8.46
CA ASP A 14 10.09 -14.71 -9.87
C ASP A 14 8.79 -14.54 -10.68
N GLY A 15 8.80 -13.59 -11.64
CA GLY A 15 7.65 -13.29 -12.47
C GLY A 15 6.61 -12.36 -11.83
N TYR A 16 6.88 -11.80 -10.64
CA TYR A 16 5.94 -10.91 -9.95
C TYR A 16 5.54 -9.70 -10.79
N ASP A 17 6.51 -8.97 -11.33
CA ASP A 17 6.26 -7.78 -12.16
C ASP A 17 5.43 -8.14 -13.41
N GLU A 18 5.75 -9.24 -14.08
CA GLU A 18 5.00 -9.72 -15.23
C GLU A 18 3.56 -10.09 -14.84
N HIS A 19 3.39 -10.79 -13.72
CA HIS A 19 2.08 -11.14 -13.19
C HIS A 19 1.22 -9.91 -12.91
N MET A 20 1.77 -8.92 -12.20
CA MET A 20 1.05 -7.68 -11.88
C MET A 20 0.64 -6.93 -13.14
N MET A 21 1.54 -6.80 -14.11
CA MET A 21 1.27 -6.04 -15.35
C MET A 21 0.36 -6.76 -16.36
N THR A 22 0.24 -8.09 -16.28
CA THR A 22 -0.54 -8.87 -17.26
C THR A 22 -1.83 -9.45 -16.70
N ASN A 23 -1.89 -9.73 -15.40
CA ASN A 23 -3.02 -10.42 -14.77
C ASN A 23 -3.88 -9.51 -13.90
N ILE A 24 -3.34 -8.38 -13.43
CA ILE A 24 -4.12 -7.40 -12.69
C ILE A 24 -4.77 -6.43 -13.67
N GLU A 25 -6.09 -6.35 -13.64
CA GLU A 25 -6.87 -5.52 -14.56
C GLU A 25 -6.45 -4.06 -14.46
N SER A 26 -6.13 -3.45 -15.61
CA SER A 26 -5.75 -2.03 -15.74
C SER A 26 -4.47 -1.62 -14.98
N ALA A 27 -3.59 -2.56 -14.66
CA ALA A 27 -2.32 -2.25 -13.99
C ALA A 27 -1.47 -1.25 -14.82
N ASP A 28 -1.46 -1.41 -16.14
CA ASP A 28 -0.80 -0.51 -17.09
C ASP A 28 -1.38 0.92 -17.11
N GLU A 29 -2.59 1.11 -16.54
CA GLU A 29 -3.20 2.44 -16.38
C GLU A 29 -3.03 2.99 -14.96
N PHE A 30 -3.29 2.19 -13.92
CA PHE A 30 -3.32 2.73 -12.56
C PHE A 30 -1.92 3.00 -11.99
N TYR A 31 -0.87 2.23 -12.32
CA TYR A 31 0.50 2.55 -11.88
C TYR A 31 0.97 3.92 -12.39
N PRO A 32 0.89 4.22 -13.72
CA PRO A 32 1.23 5.55 -14.23
C PRO A 32 0.32 6.66 -13.71
N PHE A 33 -0.96 6.36 -13.45
CA PHE A 33 -1.89 7.34 -12.88
C PHE A 33 -1.50 7.69 -11.44
N THR A 34 -1.25 6.68 -10.60
CA THR A 34 -0.83 6.83 -9.21
C THR A 34 0.47 7.65 -9.11
N ALA A 35 1.47 7.31 -9.92
CA ALA A 35 2.73 8.04 -9.98
C ALA A 35 2.56 9.54 -10.24
N LYS A 36 1.62 9.91 -11.12
CA LYS A 36 1.31 11.32 -11.43
C LYS A 36 0.63 12.08 -10.29
N GLN A 37 0.10 11.36 -9.27
CA GLN A 37 -0.52 11.99 -8.12
C GLN A 37 0.49 12.28 -6.99
N LEU A 38 1.71 11.76 -7.09
CA LEU A 38 2.76 11.94 -6.07
C LEU A 38 3.40 13.34 -6.15
N PRO A 39 4.01 13.83 -5.05
CA PRO A 39 4.69 15.12 -5.03
C PRO A 39 5.76 15.26 -6.12
N THR A 40 5.80 16.43 -6.77
CA THR A 40 6.75 16.72 -7.87
C THR A 40 7.84 17.72 -7.49
N MET A 41 7.88 18.19 -6.23
CA MET A 41 8.92 19.08 -5.75
C MET A 41 10.27 18.36 -5.75
N GLU A 42 11.33 19.10 -6.13
CA GLU A 42 12.69 18.57 -6.06
C GLU A 42 13.04 18.11 -4.63
N ASN A 43 13.69 16.95 -4.53
CA ASN A 43 14.11 16.34 -3.27
C ASN A 43 12.96 16.09 -2.27
N CYS A 44 11.70 16.01 -2.73
CA CYS A 44 10.60 15.59 -1.85
C CYS A 44 10.88 14.18 -1.30
N HIS A 45 10.35 13.92 -0.11
CA HIS A 45 10.52 12.63 0.57
C HIS A 45 9.19 11.88 0.59
N ILE A 46 9.16 10.72 -0.01
CA ILE A 46 7.98 9.85 -0.14
C ILE A 46 8.13 8.64 0.78
N LEU A 47 7.06 8.29 1.48
CA LEU A 47 6.92 7.02 2.20
C LEU A 47 6.11 6.05 1.35
N ASP A 48 6.64 4.87 1.11
CA ASP A 48 6.02 3.83 0.28
C ASP A 48 5.72 2.59 1.13
N LEU A 49 4.43 2.28 1.30
CA LEU A 49 3.94 1.21 2.16
C LEU A 49 3.59 -0.03 1.33
N GLY A 50 4.34 -1.10 1.52
CA GLY A 50 4.25 -2.29 0.69
C GLY A 50 4.89 -2.07 -0.69
N CYS A 51 6.09 -1.48 -0.69
CA CYS A 51 6.75 -1.03 -1.93
C CYS A 51 7.15 -2.16 -2.90
N GLY A 52 7.10 -3.41 -2.48
CA GLY A 52 7.36 -4.57 -3.32
C GLY A 52 8.64 -4.43 -4.15
N THR A 53 8.50 -4.62 -5.46
CA THR A 53 9.57 -4.42 -6.45
C THR A 53 9.63 -2.99 -7.00
N GLY A 54 8.72 -2.08 -6.56
CA GLY A 54 8.66 -0.67 -6.95
C GLY A 54 8.08 -0.43 -8.34
N LEU A 55 6.94 -1.04 -8.67
CA LEU A 55 6.26 -0.81 -9.96
C LEU A 55 5.76 0.64 -10.07
N GLU A 56 5.19 1.21 -8.99
CA GLU A 56 4.80 2.62 -8.93
C GLU A 56 6.02 3.56 -9.01
N LEU A 57 7.16 3.17 -8.45
CA LEU A 57 8.40 3.94 -8.51
C LEU A 57 9.01 3.94 -9.91
N GLN A 58 8.80 2.88 -10.70
CA GLN A 58 9.22 2.82 -12.09
C GLN A 58 8.54 3.90 -12.93
N GLU A 59 7.27 4.20 -12.63
CA GLU A 59 6.50 5.25 -13.27
C GLU A 59 6.79 6.64 -12.65
N TYR A 60 7.15 6.70 -11.37
CA TYR A 60 7.35 7.95 -10.65
C TYR A 60 8.72 8.59 -10.88
N TYR A 61 9.81 7.84 -10.90
CA TYR A 61 11.15 8.41 -11.07
C TYR A 61 11.40 9.14 -12.40
N PRO A 62 10.77 8.78 -13.54
CA PRO A 62 10.82 9.61 -14.73
C PRO A 62 10.20 11.00 -14.55
N LEU A 63 9.21 11.14 -13.65
CA LEU A 63 8.53 12.40 -13.35
C LEU A 63 9.29 13.23 -12.30
N ASN A 64 9.92 12.57 -11.34
CA ASN A 64 10.70 13.22 -10.29
C ASN A 64 11.98 12.44 -9.96
N PRO A 65 13.06 12.62 -10.77
CA PRO A 65 14.31 11.87 -10.58
C PRO A 65 15.05 12.14 -9.28
N SER A 66 14.77 13.27 -8.62
CA SER A 66 15.42 13.71 -7.37
C SER A 66 14.66 13.31 -6.10
N ALA A 67 13.50 12.64 -6.25
CA ALA A 67 12.72 12.20 -5.10
C ALA A 67 13.54 11.25 -4.20
N LYS A 68 13.39 11.41 -2.89
CA LYS A 68 13.85 10.46 -1.88
C LYS A 68 12.72 9.55 -1.50
N VAL A 69 12.96 8.26 -1.39
CA VAL A 69 11.95 7.29 -1.03
C VAL A 69 12.38 6.50 0.20
N THR A 70 11.46 6.34 1.14
CA THR A 70 11.56 5.32 2.19
C THR A 70 10.52 4.25 1.88
N GLY A 71 10.98 3.08 1.45
CA GLY A 71 10.13 1.93 1.13
C GLY A 71 10.13 0.91 2.26
N ILE A 72 8.96 0.39 2.59
CA ILE A 72 8.77 -0.64 3.62
C ILE A 72 8.06 -1.82 2.98
N ASP A 73 8.63 -3.01 3.17
CA ASP A 73 8.03 -4.27 2.70
C ASP A 73 8.44 -5.43 3.60
N LEU A 74 7.61 -6.47 3.68
CA LEU A 74 7.88 -7.69 4.46
C LEU A 74 8.85 -8.64 3.77
N SER A 75 8.95 -8.61 2.43
CA SER A 75 9.77 -9.52 1.64
C SER A 75 11.15 -8.94 1.37
N GLN A 76 12.18 -9.59 1.90
CA GLN A 76 13.56 -9.23 1.60
C GLN A 76 13.90 -9.41 0.12
N GLY A 77 13.29 -10.40 -0.54
CA GLY A 77 13.46 -10.64 -1.97
C GLY A 77 12.93 -9.49 -2.81
N MET A 78 11.71 -9.00 -2.50
CA MET A 78 11.11 -7.83 -3.16
C MET A 78 12.01 -6.59 -3.01
N LEU A 79 12.45 -6.29 -1.80
CA LEU A 79 13.35 -5.15 -1.53
C LEU A 79 14.69 -5.28 -2.25
N SER A 80 15.22 -6.50 -2.38
CA SER A 80 16.47 -6.75 -3.11
C SER A 80 16.29 -6.51 -4.61
N ALA A 81 15.15 -6.90 -5.18
CA ALA A 81 14.80 -6.62 -6.57
C ALA A 81 14.62 -5.12 -6.82
N LEU A 82 13.89 -4.42 -5.92
CA LEU A 82 13.73 -2.97 -5.96
C LEU A 82 15.08 -2.25 -5.89
N LYS A 83 15.95 -2.63 -4.93
CA LYS A 83 17.28 -2.04 -4.79
C LYS A 83 18.15 -2.19 -6.03
N LYS A 84 18.05 -3.33 -6.71
CA LYS A 84 18.75 -3.59 -7.98
C LYS A 84 18.20 -2.73 -9.12
N LYS A 85 16.86 -2.61 -9.20
CA LYS A 85 16.15 -1.82 -10.23
C LYS A 85 16.50 -0.33 -10.14
N PHE A 86 16.63 0.20 -8.92
CA PHE A 86 16.87 1.63 -8.64
C PHE A 86 18.21 1.89 -7.89
N ALA A 87 19.28 1.26 -8.34
CA ALA A 87 20.58 1.32 -7.68
C ALA A 87 21.19 2.74 -7.62
N ASP A 88 20.78 3.62 -8.52
CA ASP A 88 21.23 5.03 -8.63
C ASP A 88 20.32 6.03 -7.90
N LYS A 89 19.25 5.55 -7.26
CA LYS A 89 18.25 6.42 -6.59
C LYS A 89 18.48 6.52 -5.08
N ASP A 90 18.04 7.64 -4.51
CA ASP A 90 18.07 7.88 -3.05
C ASP A 90 16.91 7.14 -2.38
N ILE A 91 17.11 5.83 -2.13
CA ILE A 91 16.11 4.95 -1.53
C ILE A 91 16.63 4.34 -0.25
N THR A 92 15.87 4.52 0.83
CA THR A 92 16.01 3.79 2.09
C THR A 92 14.98 2.66 2.12
N LEU A 93 15.42 1.42 2.31
CA LEU A 93 14.54 0.24 2.35
C LEU A 93 14.54 -0.38 3.75
N ILE A 94 13.36 -0.70 4.25
CA ILE A 94 13.13 -1.29 5.57
C ILE A 94 12.36 -2.60 5.36
N CYS A 95 13.01 -3.73 5.70
CA CYS A 95 12.41 -5.06 5.66
C CYS A 95 11.72 -5.35 6.99
N ASP A 96 10.49 -4.94 7.11
CA ASP A 96 9.68 -5.11 8.32
C ASP A 96 8.21 -4.79 8.01
N SER A 97 7.32 -5.04 8.98
CA SER A 97 5.92 -4.65 8.90
C SER A 97 5.74 -3.13 9.02
N TYR A 98 5.07 -2.51 8.07
CA TYR A 98 4.71 -1.09 8.18
C TYR A 98 3.74 -0.81 9.34
N PHE A 99 3.16 -1.82 9.98
CA PHE A 99 2.43 -1.66 11.26
C PHE A 99 3.38 -1.41 12.43
N ASP A 100 4.57 -2.02 12.42
CA ASP A 100 5.52 -2.01 13.54
C ASP A 100 6.59 -0.92 13.40
N VAL A 101 7.03 -0.61 12.17
CA VAL A 101 8.04 0.42 11.89
C VAL A 101 7.55 1.82 12.30
N PRO A 102 8.34 2.58 13.09
CA PRO A 102 8.04 3.99 13.35
C PRO A 102 8.31 4.84 12.12
N PHE A 103 7.36 5.69 11.72
CA PHE A 103 7.51 6.58 10.56
C PHE A 103 8.12 7.96 10.91
N GLY A 104 8.25 8.30 12.20
CA GLY A 104 8.63 9.62 12.65
C GLY A 104 7.48 10.63 12.62
N VAL A 105 7.79 11.91 12.59
CA VAL A 105 6.82 13.01 12.64
C VAL A 105 7.20 14.07 11.61
N SER A 106 6.26 14.49 10.76
CA SER A 106 6.45 15.58 9.77
C SER A 106 7.70 15.40 8.89
N LEU A 107 7.94 14.18 8.40
CA LEU A 107 9.13 13.85 7.60
C LEU A 107 8.83 13.78 6.11
N PHE A 108 7.61 13.36 5.72
CA PHE A 108 7.30 13.03 4.35
C PHE A 108 6.41 14.09 3.70
N ASP A 109 6.71 14.42 2.44
CA ASP A 109 5.91 15.31 1.59
C ASP A 109 4.69 14.58 1.05
N GLY A 110 4.80 13.27 0.89
CA GLY A 110 3.70 12.39 0.50
C GLY A 110 3.95 10.96 0.92
N ALA A 111 2.89 10.18 0.86
CA ALA A 111 2.98 8.74 1.02
C ALA A 111 2.18 8.05 -0.08
N VAL A 112 2.53 6.80 -0.36
CA VAL A 112 1.86 5.95 -1.35
C VAL A 112 1.71 4.53 -0.84
N SER A 113 0.68 3.86 -1.28
CA SER A 113 0.54 2.40 -1.23
C SER A 113 -0.22 1.94 -2.46
N VAL A 114 0.25 0.88 -3.10
CA VAL A 114 -0.38 0.32 -4.29
C VAL A 114 -0.58 -1.18 -4.10
N GLU A 115 -1.83 -1.66 -4.21
CA GLU A 115 -2.20 -3.08 -4.12
C GLU A 115 -1.60 -3.79 -2.89
N SER A 116 -1.68 -3.15 -1.69
CA SER A 116 -1.08 -3.68 -0.47
C SER A 116 -2.00 -3.65 0.75
N LEU A 117 -2.87 -2.65 0.89
CA LEU A 117 -3.66 -2.46 2.10
C LEU A 117 -5.01 -3.21 2.08
N HIS A 118 -5.44 -3.74 0.95
CA HIS A 118 -6.65 -4.55 0.84
C HIS A 118 -6.61 -5.88 1.63
N HIS A 119 -5.46 -6.26 2.15
CA HIS A 119 -5.32 -7.44 3.01
C HIS A 119 -5.71 -7.21 4.48
N PHE A 120 -6.03 -5.98 4.88
CA PHE A 120 -6.20 -5.60 6.28
C PHE A 120 -7.56 -5.00 6.57
N THR A 121 -8.08 -5.30 7.76
CA THR A 121 -9.36 -4.78 8.25
C THR A 121 -9.27 -3.30 8.65
N LYS A 122 -10.43 -2.65 8.80
CA LYS A 122 -10.50 -1.25 9.28
C LYS A 122 -9.81 -1.07 10.63
N GLU A 123 -10.01 -2.02 11.53
CA GLU A 123 -9.44 -2.00 12.89
C GLU A 123 -7.91 -2.05 12.88
N GLU A 124 -7.32 -2.81 11.95
CA GLU A 124 -5.87 -2.90 11.76
C GLU A 124 -5.32 -1.62 11.10
N LYS A 125 -6.02 -1.09 10.08
CA LYS A 125 -5.61 0.10 9.34
C LYS A 125 -5.65 1.40 10.15
N LEU A 126 -6.61 1.56 11.06
CA LEU A 126 -6.80 2.82 11.79
C LEU A 126 -5.56 3.29 12.57
N PRO A 127 -4.86 2.44 13.36
CA PRO A 127 -3.58 2.83 13.99
C PRO A 127 -2.49 3.16 12.97
N LEU A 128 -2.43 2.43 11.84
CA LEU A 128 -1.49 2.68 10.76
C LEU A 128 -1.73 4.07 10.14
N TYR A 129 -2.98 4.39 9.81
CA TYR A 129 -3.34 5.69 9.23
C TYR A 129 -3.09 6.85 10.19
N SER A 130 -3.33 6.67 11.49
CA SER A 130 -2.99 7.68 12.51
C SER A 130 -1.48 7.90 12.61
N LYS A 131 -0.68 6.84 12.46
CA LYS A 131 0.78 6.91 12.40
C LYS A 131 1.25 7.60 11.12
N LEU A 132 0.65 7.27 9.98
CA LEU A 132 0.93 7.87 8.69
C LEU A 132 0.61 9.36 8.66
N HIS A 133 -0.58 9.76 9.16
CA HIS A 133 -0.97 11.16 9.29
C HIS A 133 0.07 11.98 10.06
N ARG A 134 0.59 11.47 11.18
CA ARG A 134 1.64 12.15 11.96
C ARG A 134 2.96 12.26 11.22
N ALA A 135 3.29 11.28 10.38
CA ALA A 135 4.54 11.22 9.63
C ALA A 135 4.57 12.19 8.44
N LEU A 136 3.43 12.52 7.88
CA LEU A 136 3.30 13.51 6.82
C LEU A 136 3.58 14.93 7.33
N LYS A 137 4.13 15.80 6.50
CA LYS A 137 4.22 17.25 6.70
C LYS A 137 2.84 17.89 6.63
N ASP A 138 2.70 19.14 7.06
CA ASP A 138 1.38 19.80 7.15
C ASP A 138 0.62 19.89 5.81
N ASP A 139 1.34 20.06 4.68
CA ASP A 139 0.76 20.04 3.33
C ASP A 139 0.88 18.64 2.66
N GLY A 140 1.29 17.65 3.43
CA GLY A 140 1.50 16.29 2.93
C GLY A 140 0.19 15.53 2.70
N TYR A 141 0.25 14.50 1.87
CA TYR A 141 -0.92 13.69 1.55
C TYR A 141 -0.55 12.23 1.27
N PHE A 142 -1.54 11.38 1.38
CA PHE A 142 -1.43 9.96 1.07
C PHE A 142 -2.22 9.63 -0.20
N VAL A 143 -1.60 8.88 -1.10
CA VAL A 143 -2.23 8.31 -2.29
C VAL A 143 -2.32 6.81 -2.11
N LEU A 144 -3.54 6.29 -2.11
CA LEU A 144 -3.81 4.86 -2.05
C LEU A 144 -4.44 4.43 -3.37
N THR A 145 -3.79 3.50 -4.07
CA THR A 145 -4.37 2.78 -5.19
C THR A 145 -4.51 1.33 -4.81
N ASP A 146 -5.73 0.86 -4.69
CA ASP A 146 -5.96 -0.46 -4.12
C ASP A 146 -7.27 -1.09 -4.63
N TYR A 147 -7.43 -2.38 -4.39
CA TYR A 147 -8.64 -3.15 -4.60
C TYR A 147 -9.66 -2.89 -3.48
N PHE A 148 -10.92 -2.62 -3.85
CA PHE A 148 -11.99 -2.31 -2.92
C PHE A 148 -13.21 -3.22 -3.12
N SER A 149 -13.89 -3.54 -2.03
CA SER A 149 -15.21 -4.17 -2.09
C SER A 149 -16.23 -3.21 -2.70
N LEU A 150 -17.10 -3.75 -3.55
CA LEU A 150 -18.14 -2.97 -4.23
C LEU A 150 -19.40 -2.79 -3.38
N SER A 151 -19.53 -3.53 -2.28
CA SER A 151 -20.63 -3.41 -1.32
C SER A 151 -20.21 -3.78 0.10
N ASP A 152 -21.01 -3.33 1.09
CA ASP A 152 -20.81 -3.70 2.50
C ASP A 152 -21.00 -5.22 2.72
N GLU A 153 -21.87 -5.87 1.94
CA GLU A 153 -22.06 -7.31 1.99
C GLU A 153 -20.82 -8.08 1.50
N GLU A 154 -20.18 -7.61 0.44
CA GLU A 154 -18.94 -8.19 -0.08
C GLU A 154 -17.80 -8.04 0.92
N GLU A 155 -17.59 -6.84 1.46
CA GLU A 155 -16.62 -6.57 2.52
C GLU A 155 -16.81 -7.51 3.72
N GLN A 156 -18.07 -7.63 4.19
CA GLN A 156 -18.40 -8.51 5.30
C GLN A 156 -18.15 -9.98 4.97
N MET A 157 -18.46 -10.42 3.75
CA MET A 157 -18.22 -11.79 3.27
C MET A 157 -16.72 -12.13 3.29
N HIS A 158 -15.85 -11.25 2.76
CA HIS A 158 -14.41 -11.45 2.78
C HIS A 158 -13.88 -11.59 4.20
N ARG A 159 -14.31 -10.70 5.11
CA ARG A 159 -13.92 -10.75 6.52
C ARG A 159 -14.37 -12.05 7.21
N GLN A 160 -15.61 -12.48 6.99
CA GLN A 160 -16.15 -13.73 7.57
C GLN A 160 -15.41 -14.96 7.04
N ASN A 161 -15.08 -14.98 5.74
CA ASN A 161 -14.32 -16.06 5.14
C ASN A 161 -12.91 -16.18 5.73
N LEU A 162 -12.21 -15.07 5.94
CA LEU A 162 -10.89 -15.09 6.60
C LEU A 162 -10.98 -15.67 8.01
N ILE A 163 -11.98 -15.24 8.79
CA ILE A 163 -12.21 -15.76 10.14
C ILE A 163 -12.47 -17.28 10.11
N ALA A 164 -13.34 -17.73 9.20
CA ALA A 164 -13.67 -19.16 9.05
C ALA A 164 -12.42 -19.99 8.68
N LEU A 165 -11.60 -19.50 7.73
CA LEU A 165 -10.36 -20.15 7.32
C LEU A 165 -9.33 -20.21 8.45
N LYS A 166 -9.18 -19.16 9.24
CA LYS A 166 -8.30 -19.18 10.42
C LYS A 166 -8.76 -20.18 11.45
N VAL A 167 -10.06 -20.30 11.70
CA VAL A 167 -10.64 -21.30 12.61
C VAL A 167 -10.42 -22.71 12.08
N GLU A 168 -10.72 -22.97 10.80
CA GLU A 168 -10.53 -24.28 10.16
C GLU A 168 -9.09 -24.77 10.21
N GLN A 169 -8.13 -23.84 10.09
CA GLN A 169 -6.70 -24.13 10.06
C GLN A 169 -6.04 -24.00 11.45
N GLU A 170 -6.82 -23.80 12.49
CA GLU A 170 -6.36 -23.66 13.89
C GLU A 170 -5.30 -22.55 14.07
N ILE A 171 -5.38 -21.47 13.25
CA ILE A 171 -4.46 -20.33 13.30
C ILE A 171 -4.85 -19.45 14.49
N THR A 172 -3.96 -19.35 15.48
CA THR A 172 -4.15 -18.56 16.70
C THR A 172 -3.04 -17.54 16.95
N ASP A 173 -2.01 -17.51 16.09
CA ASP A 173 -0.95 -16.51 16.18
C ASP A 173 -1.42 -15.14 15.67
N GLY A 174 -0.64 -14.08 15.98
CA GLY A 174 -0.89 -12.73 15.52
C GLY A 174 -0.26 -12.39 14.15
N ALA A 175 0.16 -13.42 13.37
CA ALA A 175 0.80 -13.19 12.09
C ALA A 175 -0.21 -12.74 11.02
N PHE A 176 0.25 -11.93 10.08
CA PHE A 176 -0.51 -11.59 8.89
C PHE A 176 -0.46 -12.73 7.86
N TYR A 177 -1.63 -13.07 7.34
CA TYR A 177 -1.81 -14.09 6.32
C TYR A 177 -2.32 -13.44 5.03
N HIS A 178 -1.82 -13.91 3.90
CA HIS A 178 -2.28 -13.45 2.61
C HIS A 178 -3.74 -13.89 2.38
N TYR A 179 -4.62 -12.94 2.42
CA TYR A 179 -6.04 -13.05 2.12
C TYR A 179 -6.62 -11.66 1.95
N ASP A 180 -7.48 -11.47 0.94
CA ASP A 180 -8.06 -10.17 0.65
C ASP A 180 -9.26 -9.89 1.57
N THR A 181 -9.18 -8.78 2.29
CA THR A 181 -10.26 -8.23 3.13
C THR A 181 -10.50 -6.76 2.79
N PRO A 182 -10.74 -6.46 1.48
CA PRO A 182 -10.87 -5.09 1.04
C PRO A 182 -12.05 -4.41 1.72
N LEU A 183 -11.84 -3.17 2.15
CA LEU A 183 -12.93 -2.30 2.59
C LEU A 183 -13.69 -1.77 1.37
N THR A 184 -14.90 -1.29 1.58
CA THR A 184 -15.52 -0.39 0.60
C THR A 184 -14.78 0.95 0.57
N VAL A 185 -14.81 1.67 -0.55
CA VAL A 185 -14.23 3.03 -0.65
C VAL A 185 -14.77 3.96 0.45
N LYS A 186 -16.05 3.77 0.82
CA LYS A 186 -16.69 4.52 1.91
C LYS A 186 -16.02 4.24 3.25
N HIS A 187 -15.87 2.98 3.64
CA HIS A 187 -15.28 2.59 4.92
C HIS A 187 -13.78 2.92 4.99
N GLU A 188 -13.06 2.81 3.86
CA GLU A 188 -11.67 3.25 3.75
C GLU A 188 -11.54 4.77 3.98
N SER A 189 -12.40 5.56 3.32
CA SER A 189 -12.43 7.01 3.49
C SER A 189 -12.78 7.40 4.93
N GLU A 190 -13.75 6.74 5.55
CA GLU A 190 -14.10 6.94 6.96
C GLU A 190 -12.92 6.63 7.89
N ALA A 191 -12.18 5.54 7.64
CA ALA A 191 -10.99 5.19 8.44
C ALA A 191 -9.89 6.25 8.33
N LEU A 192 -9.63 6.78 7.15
CA LEU A 192 -8.67 7.86 6.92
C LEU A 192 -9.09 9.15 7.63
N LEU A 193 -10.37 9.56 7.52
CA LEU A 193 -10.89 10.75 8.23
C LEU A 193 -10.83 10.55 9.76
N GLU A 194 -11.18 9.37 10.27
CA GLU A 194 -11.09 9.03 11.69
C GLU A 194 -9.64 9.08 12.20
N ALA A 195 -8.67 8.74 11.36
CA ALA A 195 -7.24 8.82 11.66
C ALA A 195 -6.68 10.24 11.69
N GLY A 196 -7.46 11.25 11.26
CA GLY A 196 -7.12 12.68 11.34
C GLY A 196 -6.91 13.38 10.00
N PHE A 197 -6.98 12.68 8.86
CA PHE A 197 -6.91 13.33 7.55
C PHE A 197 -8.07 14.32 7.37
N SER A 198 -7.78 15.48 6.80
CA SER A 198 -8.74 16.58 6.66
C SER A 198 -9.75 16.35 5.54
N SER A 199 -9.36 15.60 4.51
CA SER A 199 -10.22 15.24 3.38
C SER A 199 -9.75 13.97 2.69
N VAL A 200 -10.71 13.27 2.08
CA VAL A 200 -10.44 12.12 1.21
C VAL A 200 -11.21 12.31 -0.09
N GLU A 201 -10.52 12.15 -1.20
CA GLU A 201 -11.06 12.31 -2.56
C GLU A 201 -10.82 11.05 -3.37
N VAL A 202 -11.84 10.57 -4.08
CA VAL A 202 -11.69 9.53 -5.12
C VAL A 202 -11.23 10.19 -6.40
N LEU A 203 -10.03 9.87 -6.88
CA LEU A 203 -9.45 10.47 -8.07
C LEU A 203 -9.85 9.75 -9.35
N LYS A 204 -9.82 8.42 -9.33
CA LYS A 204 -10.17 7.56 -10.48
C LYS A 204 -10.45 6.14 -10.01
N ASN A 205 -11.15 5.36 -10.85
CA ASN A 205 -11.28 3.92 -10.65
C ASN A 205 -11.20 3.14 -11.96
N TRP A 206 -10.87 1.85 -11.83
CA TRP A 206 -10.84 0.83 -12.87
C TRP A 206 -11.50 -0.42 -12.29
N GLY A 207 -12.78 -0.64 -12.62
CA GLY A 207 -13.54 -1.70 -11.97
C GLY A 207 -13.55 -1.53 -10.45
N ALA A 208 -12.98 -2.49 -9.73
CA ALA A 208 -12.88 -2.50 -8.27
C ALA A 208 -11.58 -1.87 -7.72
N THR A 209 -10.61 -1.53 -8.57
CA THR A 209 -9.40 -0.79 -8.17
C THR A 209 -9.67 0.71 -8.21
N TYR A 210 -9.39 1.41 -7.11
CA TYR A 210 -9.58 2.86 -6.98
C TYR A 210 -8.28 3.54 -6.57
N THR A 211 -8.05 4.74 -7.09
CA THR A 211 -7.07 5.67 -6.52
C THR A 211 -7.81 6.71 -5.69
N ILE A 212 -7.48 6.79 -4.41
CA ILE A 212 -7.96 7.82 -3.49
C ILE A 212 -6.79 8.65 -2.97
N LYS A 213 -7.07 9.92 -2.63
CA LYS A 213 -6.10 10.85 -2.05
C LYS A 213 -6.63 11.38 -0.73
N ALA A 214 -5.86 11.20 0.34
CA ALA A 214 -6.15 11.72 1.66
C ALA A 214 -5.16 12.84 2.01
N VAL A 215 -5.67 14.03 2.35
CA VAL A 215 -4.86 15.20 2.71
C VAL A 215 -4.77 15.31 4.23
N LYS A 216 -3.57 15.60 4.72
CA LYS A 216 -3.33 15.80 6.15
C LYS A 216 -4.11 16.99 6.73
#